data_990b5a39d4d935001e4324f00009a946
#
_entry.id   990b5a39d4d935001e4324f00009a946
#
_cell.length_a   1.000
_cell.length_b   1.000
_cell.length_c   1.000
_cell.angle_alpha   90.00
_cell.angle_beta   90.00
_cell.angle_gamma   90.00
#
_symmetry.space_group_name_H-M   'P 1'
#
loop_
_entity.id
_entity.type
_entity.pdbx_description
1 polymer ?
#
loop_
_entity_poly.entity_id
_entity_poly.type
_entity_poly.pdbx_seq_one_letter_code
_entity_poly.pdbx_strand_id
1 'polypeptide(L)'
;MKSIVLKVALICFGLTYLMWITPETGYAQIDQKAIVGVWLFDEGGGKTASDSSGNGHDGKIESGINWIAGQYGSKALRFPGSAVVIVPHEASLNLLTWTITAWIKAEFKNGWVEFVSKSVPKGNTDFRNYVLQIAGDTGFLRPHFTQGAQQWKLTAGTTDLRDSKWHHVAGTYNQTVIRAYVDGKMEGEAVLKDVPDTNDEPLVIGAITPEVNFFTGIIDEVGLFNIALTEDDLKMIQEMGLIRALGVSLSEKLTTTWSTIKNEH
;
A
#
# COMPACT_ATOMS: atom_id res chain seq x y z
N MET A 1 66.39 -10.81 61.83
CA MET A 1 65.86 -11.24 60.52
C MET A 1 64.38 -10.86 60.51
N LYS A 2 64.00 -9.80 59.79
CA LYS A 2 62.61 -9.27 59.70
C LYS A 2 62.04 -9.70 58.34
N SER A 3 61.00 -10.51 58.38
CA SER A 3 60.25 -10.98 57.20
C SER A 3 59.27 -9.87 56.78
N ILE A 4 59.37 -9.39 55.55
CA ILE A 4 58.43 -8.44 54.93
C ILE A 4 57.36 -9.24 54.21
N VAL A 5 56.12 -9.16 54.69
CA VAL A 5 54.95 -9.74 54.01
C VAL A 5 54.39 -8.67 53.06
N LEU A 6 54.50 -8.97 51.77
CA LEU A 6 53.92 -8.14 50.70
C LEU A 6 52.43 -8.45 50.55
N LYS A 7 51.53 -7.52 50.89
CA LYS A 7 50.12 -7.62 50.62
C LYS A 7 49.83 -7.12 49.21
N VAL A 8 49.48 -8.02 48.30
CA VAL A 8 48.95 -7.68 46.97
C VAL A 8 47.44 -7.39 47.14
N ALA A 9 47.03 -6.19 46.93
CA ALA A 9 45.62 -5.78 46.84
C ALA A 9 45.13 -6.01 45.42
N LEU A 10 44.24 -6.99 45.22
CA LEU A 10 43.48 -7.16 43.97
C LEU A 10 42.41 -6.09 43.92
N ILE A 11 42.55 -5.11 42.99
CA ILE A 11 41.50 -4.15 42.64
C ILE A 11 40.66 -4.78 41.54
N CYS A 12 39.49 -5.35 41.90
CA CYS A 12 38.46 -5.74 40.94
C CYS A 12 37.81 -4.50 40.33
N PHE A 13 38.18 -4.18 39.12
CA PHE A 13 37.41 -3.19 38.32
C PHE A 13 36.13 -3.88 37.81
N GLY A 14 35.03 -3.66 38.52
CA GLY A 14 33.69 -4.02 38.06
C GLY A 14 33.30 -3.06 36.94
N LEU A 15 33.44 -3.47 35.69
CA LEU A 15 32.80 -2.83 34.55
C LEU A 15 31.28 -3.05 34.64
N THR A 16 30.58 -2.10 35.25
CA THR A 16 29.13 -2.03 35.12
C THR A 16 28.80 -1.59 33.70
N TYR A 17 28.47 -2.58 32.86
CA TYR A 17 27.88 -2.34 31.55
C TYR A 17 26.47 -1.77 31.78
N LEU A 18 26.33 -0.44 31.77
CA LEU A 18 25.02 0.21 31.70
C LEU A 18 24.46 -0.10 30.32
N MET A 19 23.67 -1.16 30.21
CA MET A 19 22.83 -1.39 29.04
C MET A 19 21.84 -0.22 28.97
N TRP A 20 22.10 0.73 28.07
CA TRP A 20 21.11 1.72 27.67
C TRP A 20 20.00 0.94 26.97
N ILE A 21 18.94 0.60 27.71
CA ILE A 21 17.66 0.19 27.10
C ILE A 21 17.12 1.47 26.49
N THR A 22 17.44 1.70 25.20
CA THR A 22 16.66 2.65 24.42
C THR A 22 15.25 2.08 24.39
N PRO A 23 14.21 2.82 24.79
CA PRO A 23 12.85 2.37 24.50
C PRO A 23 12.78 2.25 22.97
N GLU A 24 12.69 1.03 22.48
CA GLU A 24 12.18 0.82 21.14
C GLU A 24 10.80 1.48 21.18
N THR A 25 10.62 2.56 20.43
CA THR A 25 9.29 3.07 20.12
C THR A 25 8.64 1.98 19.27
N GLY A 26 8.06 1.00 19.93
CA GLY A 26 7.35 -0.09 19.29
C GLY A 26 6.12 0.51 18.62
N TYR A 27 6.21 0.77 17.32
CA TYR A 27 5.02 0.92 16.50
C TYR A 27 4.20 -0.36 16.69
N ALA A 28 2.91 -0.22 16.96
CA ALA A 28 2.02 -1.37 17.01
C ALA A 28 2.06 -2.02 15.62
N GLN A 29 2.48 -3.27 15.57
CA GLN A 29 2.57 -4.00 14.31
C GLN A 29 1.17 -4.16 13.72
N ILE A 30 0.99 -3.82 12.46
CA ILE A 30 -0.27 -4.03 11.72
C ILE A 30 -0.57 -5.54 11.73
N ASP A 31 -1.78 -5.92 12.16
CA ASP A 31 -2.19 -7.34 12.21
C ASP A 31 -2.10 -7.94 10.78
N GLN A 32 -1.36 -9.04 10.65
CA GLN A 32 -1.19 -9.77 9.39
C GLN A 32 -2.55 -10.18 8.79
N LYS A 33 -3.56 -10.46 9.63
CA LYS A 33 -4.93 -10.80 9.20
C LYS A 33 -5.68 -9.62 8.57
N ALA A 34 -5.20 -8.40 8.80
CA ALA A 34 -5.77 -7.22 8.17
C ALA A 34 -5.30 -7.03 6.72
N ILE A 35 -4.21 -7.70 6.34
CA ILE A 35 -3.61 -7.56 5.01
C ILE A 35 -4.43 -8.40 4.01
N VAL A 36 -4.94 -7.75 2.96
CA VAL A 36 -5.65 -8.40 1.86
C VAL A 36 -4.72 -8.64 0.67
N GLY A 37 -3.95 -7.63 0.27
CA GLY A 37 -2.99 -7.75 -0.83
C GLY A 37 -1.89 -6.70 -0.73
N VAL A 38 -0.69 -7.05 -1.20
CA VAL A 38 0.50 -6.18 -1.21
C VAL A 38 1.26 -6.35 -2.52
N TRP A 39 1.29 -5.33 -3.36
CA TRP A 39 2.02 -5.31 -4.62
C TRP A 39 3.16 -4.31 -4.54
N LEU A 40 4.38 -4.83 -4.40
CA LEU A 40 5.59 -4.03 -4.18
C LEU A 40 6.22 -3.55 -5.48
N PHE A 41 5.89 -4.22 -6.60
CA PHE A 41 6.46 -3.96 -7.91
C PHE A 41 7.99 -4.01 -7.96
N ASP A 42 8.59 -4.93 -7.20
CA ASP A 42 10.04 -5.12 -7.10
C ASP A 42 10.58 -6.23 -8.02
N GLU A 43 9.73 -6.89 -8.82
CA GLU A 43 10.11 -8.01 -9.68
C GLU A 43 11.12 -7.60 -10.77
N GLY A 44 11.08 -6.35 -11.22
CA GLY A 44 12.04 -5.79 -12.17
C GLY A 44 11.91 -6.31 -13.60
N GLY A 45 10.90 -7.13 -13.89
CA GLY A 45 10.65 -7.71 -15.21
C GLY A 45 9.46 -8.66 -15.21
N GLY A 46 9.09 -9.16 -16.39
CA GLY A 46 7.96 -10.08 -16.54
C GLY A 46 6.60 -9.38 -16.67
N LYS A 47 5.53 -10.17 -16.54
CA LYS A 47 4.13 -9.72 -16.71
C LYS A 47 3.26 -10.03 -15.48
N THR A 48 3.87 -10.32 -14.35
CA THR A 48 3.19 -10.59 -13.08
C THR A 48 3.60 -9.55 -12.06
N ALA A 49 2.63 -8.94 -11.41
CA ALA A 49 2.78 -8.18 -10.19
C ALA A 49 2.43 -9.11 -9.04
N SER A 50 3.42 -9.62 -8.34
CA SER A 50 3.25 -10.64 -7.31
C SER A 50 2.59 -10.04 -6.07
N ASP A 51 1.62 -10.75 -5.50
CA ASP A 51 1.08 -10.43 -4.19
C ASP A 51 2.05 -10.89 -3.08
N SER A 52 2.66 -9.93 -2.46
CA SER A 52 3.64 -10.14 -1.38
C SER A 52 3.00 -10.43 -0.02
N SER A 53 1.66 -10.32 0.09
CA SER A 53 0.93 -10.66 1.32
C SER A 53 0.87 -12.16 1.59
N GLY A 54 1.01 -12.99 0.53
CA GLY A 54 0.84 -14.44 0.60
C GLY A 54 -0.61 -14.91 0.40
N ASN A 55 -1.55 -14.01 0.14
CA ASN A 55 -2.97 -14.36 -0.09
C ASN A 55 -3.27 -14.80 -1.53
N GLY A 56 -2.30 -14.68 -2.45
CA GLY A 56 -2.39 -15.21 -3.82
C GLY A 56 -3.11 -14.29 -4.81
N HIS A 57 -3.22 -13.00 -4.52
CA HIS A 57 -3.84 -12.01 -5.39
C HIS A 57 -2.84 -11.43 -6.41
N ASP A 58 -2.15 -12.30 -7.13
CA ASP A 58 -1.21 -11.87 -8.17
C ASP A 58 -1.91 -11.10 -9.30
N GLY A 59 -1.30 -10.01 -9.73
CA GLY A 59 -1.78 -9.16 -10.82
C GLY A 59 -1.10 -9.47 -12.15
N LYS A 60 -1.86 -9.42 -13.24
CA LYS A 60 -1.33 -9.48 -14.61
C LYS A 60 -1.01 -8.07 -15.09
N ILE A 61 0.23 -7.83 -15.47
CA ILE A 61 0.70 -6.57 -16.06
C ILE A 61 0.43 -6.60 -17.57
N GLU A 62 -0.30 -5.59 -18.05
CA GLU A 62 -0.52 -5.42 -19.49
C GLU A 62 0.69 -4.85 -20.22
N SER A 63 0.70 -5.01 -21.55
CA SER A 63 1.77 -4.46 -22.40
C SER A 63 1.74 -2.94 -22.42
N GLY A 64 2.92 -2.31 -22.42
CA GLY A 64 3.09 -0.86 -22.38
C GLY A 64 3.49 -0.33 -21.01
N ILE A 65 3.27 -1.08 -19.94
CA ILE A 65 3.81 -0.78 -18.60
C ILE A 65 5.29 -1.16 -18.58
N ASN A 66 6.12 -0.31 -17.96
CA ASN A 66 7.56 -0.49 -17.89
C ASN A 66 8.04 -0.50 -16.45
N TRP A 67 9.04 -1.33 -16.16
CA TRP A 67 9.76 -1.35 -14.90
C TRP A 67 10.77 -0.19 -14.83
N ILE A 68 10.74 0.58 -13.77
CA ILE A 68 11.65 1.70 -13.52
C ILE A 68 12.15 1.68 -12.07
N ALA A 69 12.98 2.64 -11.69
CA ALA A 69 13.39 2.82 -10.29
C ALA A 69 12.19 3.27 -9.44
N GLY A 70 12.02 2.63 -8.28
CA GLY A 70 10.94 2.88 -7.33
C GLY A 70 11.27 3.94 -6.28
N GLN A 71 10.29 4.21 -5.43
CA GLN A 71 10.42 5.05 -4.23
C GLN A 71 10.97 4.23 -3.06
N TYR A 72 10.40 3.03 -2.86
CA TYR A 72 10.93 2.02 -1.95
C TYR A 72 11.28 0.76 -2.74
N GLY A 73 12.06 -0.12 -2.12
CA GLY A 73 12.54 -1.30 -2.83
C GLY A 73 13.49 -0.93 -3.99
N SER A 74 13.43 -1.71 -5.06
CA SER A 74 14.32 -1.52 -6.21
C SER A 74 13.63 -1.01 -7.46
N LYS A 75 12.34 -1.31 -7.62
CA LYS A 75 11.55 -1.05 -8.82
C LYS A 75 10.16 -0.52 -8.51
N ALA A 76 9.53 0.01 -9.56
CA ALA A 76 8.15 0.46 -9.63
C ALA A 76 7.61 0.27 -11.04
N LEU A 77 6.33 0.46 -11.24
CA LEU A 77 5.68 0.40 -12.54
C LEU A 77 5.37 1.80 -13.08
N ARG A 78 5.83 2.07 -14.31
CA ARG A 78 5.44 3.26 -15.07
C ARG A 78 4.27 2.95 -15.98
N PHE A 79 3.17 3.65 -15.74
CA PHE A 79 1.91 3.55 -16.48
C PHE A 79 1.87 4.60 -17.61
N PRO A 80 1.60 4.18 -18.86
CA PRO A 80 1.60 5.08 -20.01
C PRO A 80 0.28 5.85 -20.22
N GLY A 81 -0.73 5.59 -19.39
CA GLY A 81 -2.08 6.14 -19.58
C GLY A 81 -2.98 5.35 -20.53
N SER A 82 -2.65 4.08 -20.76
CA SER A 82 -3.40 3.19 -21.67
C SER A 82 -3.25 1.71 -21.32
N ALA A 83 -2.71 1.37 -20.15
CA ALA A 83 -2.50 0.00 -19.71
C ALA A 83 -2.63 -0.09 -18.18
N VAL A 84 -2.94 -1.28 -17.67
CA VAL A 84 -3.26 -1.55 -16.26
C VAL A 84 -2.60 -2.82 -15.75
N VAL A 85 -2.60 -2.99 -14.43
CA VAL A 85 -2.43 -4.27 -13.78
C VAL A 85 -3.81 -4.78 -13.38
N ILE A 86 -4.13 -6.03 -13.75
CA ILE A 86 -5.41 -6.68 -13.47
C ILE A 86 -5.18 -7.77 -12.43
N VAL A 87 -5.77 -7.63 -11.26
CA VAL A 87 -5.85 -8.68 -10.23
C VAL A 87 -7.20 -9.37 -10.37
N PRO A 88 -7.22 -10.67 -10.68
CA PRO A 88 -8.48 -11.41 -10.86
C PRO A 88 -9.40 -11.28 -9.65
N HIS A 89 -10.72 -11.33 -9.91
CA HIS A 89 -11.69 -11.29 -8.83
C HIS A 89 -11.56 -12.49 -7.90
N GLU A 90 -11.53 -12.18 -6.60
CA GLU A 90 -11.74 -13.13 -5.50
C GLU A 90 -12.68 -12.48 -4.48
N ALA A 91 -13.50 -13.29 -3.81
CA ALA A 91 -14.48 -12.78 -2.84
C ALA A 91 -13.82 -12.00 -1.68
N SER A 92 -12.60 -12.36 -1.32
CA SER A 92 -11.75 -11.67 -0.33
C SER A 92 -11.39 -10.22 -0.69
N LEU A 93 -11.50 -9.86 -1.97
CA LEU A 93 -11.30 -8.50 -2.45
C LEU A 93 -12.53 -7.60 -2.30
N ASN A 94 -13.70 -8.12 -1.90
CA ASN A 94 -14.88 -7.34 -1.59
C ASN A 94 -14.85 -6.91 -0.12
N LEU A 95 -14.65 -5.61 0.14
CA LEU A 95 -14.41 -5.07 1.48
C LEU A 95 -15.51 -4.13 1.93
N LEU A 96 -15.93 -4.25 3.18
CA LEU A 96 -16.89 -3.33 3.83
C LEU A 96 -16.15 -2.25 4.65
N THR A 97 -15.00 -2.59 5.16
CA THR A 97 -14.00 -1.71 5.77
C THR A 97 -12.73 -1.85 4.96
N TRP A 98 -12.02 -0.77 4.71
CA TRP A 98 -10.84 -0.85 3.90
C TRP A 98 -9.83 0.27 4.15
N THR A 99 -8.59 -0.03 3.88
CA THR A 99 -7.52 0.92 3.59
C THR A 99 -6.89 0.54 2.26
N ILE A 100 -6.67 1.54 1.42
CA ILE A 100 -5.81 1.44 0.25
C ILE A 100 -4.68 2.44 0.44
N THR A 101 -3.45 2.02 0.23
CA THR A 101 -2.28 2.89 0.24
C THR A 101 -1.43 2.65 -0.99
N ALA A 102 -0.74 3.69 -1.48
CA ALA A 102 0.18 3.60 -2.60
C ALA A 102 1.19 4.74 -2.57
N TRP A 103 2.36 4.53 -3.14
CA TRP A 103 3.23 5.60 -3.61
C TRP A 103 2.91 5.90 -5.06
N ILE A 104 2.67 7.17 -5.37
CA ILE A 104 2.40 7.62 -6.73
C ILE A 104 3.27 8.80 -7.10
N LYS A 105 3.59 8.87 -8.40
CA LYS A 105 4.18 10.05 -9.03
C LYS A 105 3.35 10.34 -10.27
N ALA A 106 2.27 11.10 -10.07
CA ALA A 106 1.30 11.36 -11.12
C ALA A 106 1.78 12.46 -12.07
N GLU A 107 1.64 12.23 -13.36
CA GLU A 107 1.85 13.24 -14.39
C GLU A 107 0.55 14.01 -14.61
N PHE A 108 0.70 15.29 -14.97
CA PHE A 108 -0.46 16.12 -15.24
C PHE A 108 -1.33 15.51 -16.37
N LYS A 109 -2.61 15.34 -16.08
CA LYS A 109 -3.61 14.91 -17.04
C LYS A 109 -4.93 15.60 -16.75
N ASN A 110 -5.60 16.07 -17.80
CA ASN A 110 -6.97 16.56 -17.67
C ASN A 110 -7.94 15.40 -17.48
N GLY A 111 -8.99 15.62 -16.69
CA GLY A 111 -10.03 14.65 -16.42
C GLY A 111 -9.74 13.79 -15.18
N TRP A 112 -10.70 12.96 -14.87
CA TRP A 112 -10.66 12.05 -13.74
C TRP A 112 -9.66 10.93 -14.01
N VAL A 113 -8.89 10.57 -13.01
CA VAL A 113 -7.84 9.56 -13.10
C VAL A 113 -7.94 8.64 -11.89
N GLU A 114 -8.27 7.40 -12.11
CA GLU A 114 -8.25 6.37 -11.07
C GLU A 114 -6.95 5.57 -11.17
N PHE A 115 -6.41 5.19 -10.01
CA PHE A 115 -5.15 4.45 -9.97
C PHE A 115 -5.22 3.17 -9.13
N VAL A 116 -6.22 2.99 -8.27
CA VAL A 116 -6.59 1.70 -7.67
C VAL A 116 -8.11 1.65 -7.59
N SER A 117 -8.72 0.60 -8.14
CA SER A 117 -10.17 0.49 -8.13
C SER A 117 -10.67 -0.96 -8.15
N LYS A 118 -11.79 -1.20 -7.50
CA LYS A 118 -12.63 -2.39 -7.67
C LYS A 118 -14.04 -1.93 -7.98
N SER A 119 -14.37 -1.90 -9.29
CA SER A 119 -15.57 -1.21 -9.75
C SER A 119 -16.14 -1.79 -11.04
N VAL A 120 -17.46 -1.63 -11.20
CA VAL A 120 -18.23 -1.91 -12.42
C VAL A 120 -18.81 -0.61 -12.92
N PRO A 121 -18.12 0.18 -13.72
CA PRO A 121 -18.75 1.26 -14.47
C PRO A 121 -19.45 0.67 -15.69
N LYS A 122 -20.71 0.28 -15.58
CA LYS A 122 -21.46 -0.30 -16.68
C LYS A 122 -22.77 0.44 -16.90
N GLY A 123 -22.79 1.31 -17.90
CA GLY A 123 -23.98 2.05 -18.29
C GLY A 123 -24.52 2.95 -17.16
N ASN A 124 -25.78 2.75 -16.78
CA ASN A 124 -26.41 3.49 -15.67
C ASN A 124 -26.21 2.84 -14.29
N THR A 125 -25.42 1.76 -14.19
CA THR A 125 -25.10 1.08 -12.94
C THR A 125 -23.62 1.22 -12.67
N ASP A 126 -23.26 1.85 -11.57
CA ASP A 126 -21.88 2.07 -11.17
C ASP A 126 -21.70 1.52 -9.74
N PHE A 127 -21.22 0.28 -9.65
CA PHE A 127 -20.98 -0.40 -8.39
C PHE A 127 -19.49 -0.36 -8.07
N ARG A 128 -19.09 0.51 -7.14
CA ARG A 128 -17.70 0.69 -6.71
C ARG A 128 -17.55 0.22 -5.28
N ASN A 129 -16.76 -0.81 -5.07
CA ASN A 129 -16.45 -1.26 -3.73
C ASN A 129 -15.46 -0.29 -3.04
N TYR A 130 -14.40 0.06 -3.73
CA TYR A 130 -13.44 1.10 -3.32
C TYR A 130 -12.68 1.64 -4.52
N VAL A 131 -12.30 2.92 -4.44
CA VAL A 131 -11.51 3.60 -5.49
C VAL A 131 -10.62 4.65 -4.87
N LEU A 132 -9.38 4.74 -5.34
CA LEU A 132 -8.53 5.92 -5.20
C LEU A 132 -8.44 6.66 -6.53
N GLN A 133 -8.83 7.93 -6.52
CA GLN A 133 -8.95 8.80 -7.69
C GLN A 133 -8.22 10.11 -7.47
N ILE A 134 -7.64 10.66 -8.54
CA ILE A 134 -7.22 12.06 -8.62
C ILE A 134 -8.34 12.84 -9.33
N ALA A 135 -8.85 13.86 -8.67
CA ALA A 135 -9.91 14.71 -9.19
C ALA A 135 -9.43 15.53 -10.38
N GLY A 136 -10.19 15.51 -11.48
CA GLY A 136 -9.80 16.18 -12.71
C GLY A 136 -9.75 17.71 -12.62
N ASP A 137 -10.60 18.28 -11.78
CA ASP A 137 -10.71 19.72 -11.55
C ASP A 137 -9.63 20.27 -10.61
N THR A 138 -9.38 19.59 -9.50
CA THR A 138 -8.49 20.07 -8.43
C THR A 138 -7.14 19.37 -8.35
N GLY A 139 -7.02 18.14 -8.86
CA GLY A 139 -5.85 17.28 -8.65
C GLY A 139 -5.81 16.61 -7.28
N PHE A 140 -6.83 16.77 -6.46
CA PHE A 140 -6.87 16.25 -5.10
C PHE A 140 -7.17 14.75 -5.07
N LEU A 141 -6.61 14.06 -4.08
CA LEU A 141 -6.98 12.68 -3.80
C LEU A 141 -8.45 12.58 -3.43
N ARG A 142 -9.18 11.63 -4.05
CA ARG A 142 -10.56 11.29 -3.71
C ARG A 142 -10.71 9.79 -3.48
N PRO A 143 -10.61 9.31 -2.23
CA PRO A 143 -11.10 7.99 -1.88
C PRO A 143 -12.63 7.98 -1.96
N HIS A 144 -13.22 6.95 -2.57
CA HIS A 144 -14.66 6.82 -2.68
C HIS A 144 -15.15 5.39 -2.88
N PHE A 145 -16.43 5.19 -2.68
CA PHE A 145 -17.20 4.00 -3.03
C PHE A 145 -18.62 4.40 -3.46
N THR A 146 -19.45 3.44 -3.89
CA THR A 146 -20.87 3.66 -4.11
C THR A 146 -21.71 2.83 -3.14
N GLN A 147 -22.94 3.28 -2.91
CA GLN A 147 -23.99 2.52 -2.25
C GLN A 147 -25.25 2.55 -3.12
N GLY A 148 -25.77 1.35 -3.45
CA GLY A 148 -27.02 1.24 -4.20
C GLY A 148 -26.96 1.87 -5.59
N ALA A 149 -25.90 1.60 -6.33
CA ALA A 149 -25.60 2.10 -7.69
C ALA A 149 -25.70 3.64 -7.84
N GLN A 150 -24.58 4.29 -8.14
CA GLN A 150 -24.45 5.73 -8.43
C GLN A 150 -24.56 6.71 -7.22
N GLN A 151 -24.80 6.24 -6.01
CA GLN A 151 -24.69 7.11 -4.84
C GLN A 151 -23.24 7.17 -4.35
N TRP A 152 -22.55 8.17 -4.82
CA TRP A 152 -21.13 8.37 -4.51
C TRP A 152 -20.92 8.79 -3.07
N LYS A 153 -20.07 8.08 -2.36
CA LYS A 153 -19.67 8.31 -0.98
C LYS A 153 -18.18 8.60 -0.97
N LEU A 154 -17.80 9.84 -0.69
CA LEU A 154 -16.42 10.29 -0.86
C LEU A 154 -16.01 11.35 0.16
N THR A 155 -14.70 11.54 0.26
CA THR A 155 -14.06 12.77 0.75
C THR A 155 -12.97 13.20 -0.23
N ALA A 156 -12.32 14.33 0.02
CA ALA A 156 -11.24 14.80 -0.83
C ALA A 156 -10.10 15.37 0.01
N GLY A 157 -8.88 15.21 -0.47
CA GLY A 157 -7.69 15.89 0.04
C GLY A 157 -7.64 17.37 -0.39
N THR A 158 -6.49 17.98 -0.18
CA THR A 158 -6.22 19.40 -0.49
C THR A 158 -4.94 19.61 -1.30
N THR A 159 -4.09 18.60 -1.40
CA THR A 159 -2.85 18.65 -2.20
C THR A 159 -3.13 18.28 -3.65
N ASP A 160 -2.64 19.10 -4.59
CA ASP A 160 -2.64 18.76 -6.03
C ASP A 160 -1.51 17.74 -6.30
N LEU A 161 -1.89 16.51 -6.61
CA LEU A 161 -0.98 15.39 -6.82
C LEU A 161 -0.35 15.34 -8.23
N ARG A 162 -0.74 16.27 -9.13
CA ARG A 162 -0.31 16.28 -10.54
C ARG A 162 0.98 17.06 -10.77
N ASP A 163 1.85 17.11 -9.78
CA ASP A 163 3.08 17.90 -9.77
C ASP A 163 4.34 17.10 -10.20
N SER A 164 4.15 15.85 -10.59
CA SER A 164 5.22 14.92 -10.97
C SER A 164 6.24 14.65 -9.86
N LYS A 165 5.84 14.79 -8.59
CA LYS A 165 6.61 14.33 -7.44
C LYS A 165 6.04 13.06 -6.84
N TRP A 166 6.85 12.39 -6.01
CA TRP A 166 6.37 11.27 -5.23
C TRP A 166 5.48 11.74 -4.09
N HIS A 167 4.32 11.11 -3.97
CA HIS A 167 3.41 11.26 -2.84
C HIS A 167 2.99 9.91 -2.32
N HIS A 168 3.01 9.73 -1.01
CA HIS A 168 2.33 8.63 -0.36
C HIS A 168 0.86 9.00 -0.18
N VAL A 169 -0.03 8.20 -0.71
CA VAL A 169 -1.47 8.46 -0.64
C VAL A 169 -2.20 7.30 0.00
N ALA A 170 -3.22 7.59 0.79
CA ALA A 170 -4.09 6.56 1.33
C ALA A 170 -5.54 7.03 1.44
N GLY A 171 -6.47 6.09 1.24
CA GLY A 171 -7.87 6.22 1.58
C GLY A 171 -8.25 5.17 2.61
N THR A 172 -9.03 5.54 3.62
CA THR A 172 -9.54 4.61 4.64
C THR A 172 -11.04 4.74 4.80
N TYR A 173 -11.72 3.63 5.09
CA TYR A 173 -13.14 3.60 5.44
C TYR A 173 -13.41 2.56 6.52
N ASN A 174 -14.15 2.95 7.58
CA ASN A 174 -14.48 2.10 8.73
C ASN A 174 -15.99 1.90 8.93
N GLN A 175 -16.78 1.98 7.86
CA GLN A 175 -18.27 1.97 7.84
C GLN A 175 -18.92 3.17 8.51
N THR A 176 -18.16 4.14 8.98
CA THR A 176 -18.67 5.36 9.60
C THR A 176 -18.00 6.61 9.06
N VAL A 177 -16.71 6.52 8.79
CA VAL A 177 -15.89 7.67 8.37
C VAL A 177 -14.99 7.23 7.23
N ILE A 178 -15.01 8.02 6.16
CA ILE A 178 -14.03 7.95 5.07
C ILE A 178 -13.00 9.06 5.23
N ARG A 179 -11.72 8.74 5.02
CA ARG A 179 -10.61 9.69 5.12
C ARG A 179 -9.67 9.62 3.93
N ALA A 180 -9.11 10.78 3.58
CA ALA A 180 -8.05 10.93 2.60
C ALA A 180 -6.75 11.36 3.31
N TYR A 181 -5.64 10.70 2.98
CA TYR A 181 -4.31 11.01 3.52
C TYR A 181 -3.32 11.24 2.38
N VAL A 182 -2.50 12.28 2.52
CA VAL A 182 -1.39 12.57 1.62
C VAL A 182 -0.15 12.83 2.48
N ASP A 183 0.95 12.17 2.14
CA ASP A 183 2.24 12.30 2.81
C ASP A 183 2.14 12.15 4.34
N GLY A 184 1.40 11.10 4.79
CA GLY A 184 1.20 10.76 6.18
C GLY A 184 0.27 11.69 6.96
N LYS A 185 -0.40 12.65 6.30
CA LYS A 185 -1.30 13.61 6.94
C LYS A 185 -2.73 13.42 6.46
N MET A 186 -3.69 13.47 7.38
CA MET A 186 -5.10 13.50 7.03
C MET A 186 -5.45 14.87 6.42
N GLU A 187 -5.95 14.85 5.19
CA GLU A 187 -6.35 16.06 4.46
C GLU A 187 -7.86 16.18 4.28
N GLY A 188 -8.59 15.09 4.40
CA GLY A 188 -10.04 15.10 4.23
C GLY A 188 -10.72 14.00 5.03
N GLU A 189 -11.91 14.32 5.55
CA GLU A 189 -12.77 13.40 6.29
C GLU A 189 -14.24 13.66 5.97
N ALA A 190 -15.03 12.58 5.89
CA ALA A 190 -16.50 12.68 5.83
C ALA A 190 -17.14 11.56 6.66
N VAL A 191 -18.19 11.91 7.42
CA VAL A 191 -19.00 10.94 8.15
C VAL A 191 -20.02 10.34 7.20
N LEU A 192 -19.89 9.04 6.93
CA LEU A 192 -20.74 8.26 6.06
C LEU A 192 -21.10 6.97 6.78
N LYS A 193 -22.39 6.66 6.92
CA LYS A 193 -22.86 5.42 7.55
C LYS A 193 -23.43 4.47 6.51
N ASP A 194 -22.65 4.28 5.47
CA ASP A 194 -23.08 3.59 4.26
C ASP A 194 -22.30 2.27 4.09
N VAL A 195 -22.90 1.30 3.40
CA VAL A 195 -22.25 0.03 3.10
C VAL A 195 -21.76 0.07 1.65
N PRO A 196 -20.45 -0.13 1.41
CA PRO A 196 -19.93 -0.19 0.04
C PRO A 196 -20.60 -1.27 -0.80
N ASP A 197 -20.91 -0.96 -2.05
CA ASP A 197 -21.34 -1.95 -3.03
C ASP A 197 -20.23 -2.99 -3.24
N THR A 198 -20.59 -4.24 -3.46
CA THR A 198 -19.69 -5.31 -3.87
C THR A 198 -19.93 -5.69 -5.32
N ASN A 199 -18.93 -6.29 -5.96
CA ASN A 199 -19.02 -6.73 -7.35
C ASN A 199 -18.04 -7.87 -7.63
N ASP A 200 -18.22 -8.54 -8.78
CA ASP A 200 -17.39 -9.66 -9.21
C ASP A 200 -16.33 -9.26 -10.26
N GLU A 201 -16.09 -7.97 -10.42
CA GLU A 201 -15.06 -7.46 -11.32
C GLU A 201 -13.65 -7.54 -10.69
N PRO A 202 -12.59 -7.55 -11.48
CA PRO A 202 -11.22 -7.56 -10.98
C PRO A 202 -10.90 -6.27 -10.18
N LEU A 203 -9.87 -6.34 -9.32
CA LEU A 203 -9.16 -5.15 -8.85
C LEU A 203 -8.25 -4.67 -9.98
N VAL A 204 -8.31 -3.37 -10.27
CA VAL A 204 -7.52 -2.73 -11.31
C VAL A 204 -6.56 -1.71 -10.69
N ILE A 205 -5.28 -1.77 -11.07
CA ILE A 205 -4.29 -0.75 -10.72
C ILE A 205 -3.89 -0.01 -12.00
N GLY A 206 -4.05 1.31 -12.01
CA GLY A 206 -3.74 2.18 -13.14
C GLY A 206 -4.95 2.68 -13.93
N ALA A 207 -6.18 2.33 -13.54
CA ALA A 207 -7.43 2.87 -14.13
C ALA A 207 -8.65 2.58 -13.26
N ILE A 208 -9.84 3.07 -13.67
CA ILE A 208 -11.13 2.66 -13.07
C ILE A 208 -11.52 1.25 -13.53
N THR A 209 -11.32 0.98 -14.81
CA THR A 209 -11.42 -0.33 -15.46
C THR A 209 -10.30 -0.46 -16.48
N PRO A 210 -10.09 -1.63 -17.08
CA PRO A 210 -9.09 -1.79 -18.14
C PRO A 210 -9.29 -0.92 -19.39
N GLU A 211 -10.36 -0.10 -19.42
CA GLU A 211 -10.76 0.64 -20.63
C GLU A 211 -10.86 2.16 -20.46
N VAL A 212 -10.99 2.67 -19.22
CA VAL A 212 -11.30 4.11 -19.00
C VAL A 212 -10.56 4.71 -17.81
N ASN A 213 -10.34 6.01 -17.88
CA ASN A 213 -9.76 6.85 -16.82
C ASN A 213 -8.35 6.40 -16.37
N PHE A 214 -7.53 6.08 -17.34
CA PHE A 214 -6.17 5.58 -17.10
C PHE A 214 -5.29 6.59 -16.38
N PHE A 215 -4.51 6.08 -15.44
CA PHE A 215 -3.43 6.79 -14.78
C PHE A 215 -2.21 6.93 -15.71
N THR A 216 -1.57 8.09 -15.66
CA THR A 216 -0.27 8.33 -16.30
C THR A 216 0.73 8.75 -15.22
N GLY A 217 1.82 8.03 -15.13
CA GLY A 217 2.83 8.26 -14.10
C GLY A 217 3.44 6.97 -13.58
N ILE A 218 3.84 6.99 -12.32
CA ILE A 218 4.49 5.86 -11.66
C ILE A 218 3.66 5.47 -10.44
N ILE A 219 3.48 4.17 -10.23
CA ILE A 219 2.87 3.61 -9.02
C ILE A 219 3.85 2.62 -8.41
N ASP A 220 3.96 2.66 -7.08
CA ASP A 220 4.81 1.82 -6.27
C ASP A 220 4.09 1.43 -4.97
N GLU A 221 4.44 0.30 -4.40
CA GLU A 221 4.01 -0.16 -3.07
C GLU A 221 2.49 -0.02 -2.80
N VAL A 222 1.67 -0.72 -3.57
CA VAL A 222 0.22 -0.75 -3.34
C VAL A 222 -0.12 -1.73 -2.23
N GLY A 223 -0.81 -1.25 -1.19
CA GLY A 223 -1.32 -2.06 -0.08
C GLY A 223 -2.84 -1.99 0.02
N LEU A 224 -3.49 -3.13 0.23
CA LEU A 224 -4.92 -3.27 0.48
C LEU A 224 -5.15 -3.98 1.81
N PHE A 225 -6.00 -3.41 2.67
CA PHE A 225 -6.30 -3.90 4.02
C PHE A 225 -7.81 -3.95 4.25
N ASN A 226 -8.28 -4.91 5.04
CA ASN A 226 -9.69 -5.06 5.42
C ASN A 226 -10.09 -4.28 6.68
N ILE A 227 -9.24 -3.37 7.14
CA ILE A 227 -9.48 -2.44 8.25
C ILE A 227 -9.15 -1.00 7.82
N ALA A 228 -9.66 -0.03 8.56
CA ALA A 228 -9.19 1.35 8.45
C ALA A 228 -7.93 1.52 9.31
N LEU A 229 -6.78 1.62 8.68
CA LEU A 229 -5.50 1.90 9.36
C LEU A 229 -5.53 3.29 10.02
N THR A 230 -4.78 3.42 11.10
CA THR A 230 -4.60 4.70 11.79
C THR A 230 -3.62 5.62 11.05
N GLU A 231 -3.61 6.90 11.39
CA GLU A 231 -2.63 7.84 10.85
C GLU A 231 -1.19 7.43 11.19
N ASP A 232 -0.96 6.86 12.37
CA ASP A 232 0.37 6.38 12.76
C ASP A 232 0.81 5.15 11.95
N ASP A 233 -0.11 4.22 11.64
CA ASP A 233 0.15 3.10 10.74
C ASP A 233 0.53 3.60 9.33
N LEU A 234 -0.20 4.58 8.81
CA LEU A 234 0.06 5.17 7.50
C LEU A 234 1.38 5.93 7.45
N LYS A 235 1.74 6.65 8.51
CA LYS A 235 3.06 7.28 8.66
C LYS A 235 4.18 6.25 8.67
N MET A 236 4.00 5.16 9.41
CA MET A 236 4.96 4.05 9.44
C MET A 236 5.16 3.46 8.04
N ILE A 237 4.08 3.20 7.29
CA ILE A 237 4.16 2.71 5.90
C ILE A 237 4.90 3.73 5.02
N GLN A 238 4.58 5.02 5.14
CA GLN A 238 5.24 6.08 4.39
C GLN A 238 6.75 6.16 4.68
N GLU A 239 7.15 6.04 5.95
CA GLU A 239 8.55 6.22 6.38
C GLU A 239 9.42 4.99 6.12
N MET A 240 8.85 3.80 6.14
CA MET A 240 9.60 2.55 6.13
C MET A 240 9.35 1.68 4.89
N GLY A 241 8.29 1.96 4.12
CA GLY A 241 7.75 1.10 3.07
C GLY A 241 6.93 -0.06 3.63
N LEU A 242 6.10 -0.67 2.78
CA LEU A 242 5.17 -1.74 3.16
C LEU A 242 5.87 -2.95 3.78
N ILE A 243 6.95 -3.44 3.18
CA ILE A 243 7.66 -4.63 3.69
C ILE A 243 8.06 -4.46 5.16
N ARG A 244 8.68 -3.34 5.50
CA ARG A 244 9.17 -3.10 6.86
C ARG A 244 8.04 -2.81 7.83
N ALA A 245 7.07 -1.99 7.40
CA ALA A 245 5.91 -1.64 8.21
C ALA A 245 5.05 -2.87 8.58
N LEU A 246 4.94 -3.83 7.67
CA LEU A 246 4.18 -5.06 7.88
C LEU A 246 4.98 -6.18 8.55
N GLY A 247 6.30 -6.00 8.75
CA GLY A 247 7.16 -7.04 9.30
C GLY A 247 7.22 -8.31 8.43
N VAL A 248 6.90 -8.20 7.14
CA VAL A 248 6.94 -9.33 6.20
C VAL A 248 8.40 -9.70 5.96
N SER A 249 8.77 -10.90 6.38
CA SER A 249 10.12 -11.39 6.19
C SER A 249 10.33 -11.82 4.73
N LEU A 250 11.27 -11.20 4.04
CA LEU A 250 11.73 -11.63 2.71
C LEU A 250 12.29 -13.07 2.71
N SER A 251 12.58 -13.64 3.89
CA SER A 251 13.14 -14.99 4.03
C SER A 251 12.15 -16.10 3.65
N GLU A 252 10.86 -15.88 3.77
CA GLU A 252 9.87 -16.89 3.37
C GLU A 252 9.72 -17.00 1.84
N LYS A 253 10.00 -15.92 1.09
CA LYS A 253 10.00 -15.95 -0.40
C LYS A 253 11.15 -16.80 -0.98
N LEU A 254 12.31 -16.86 -0.32
CA LEU A 254 13.44 -17.65 -0.79
C LEU A 254 13.23 -19.17 -0.64
N THR A 255 12.46 -19.60 0.36
CA THR A 255 12.20 -21.02 0.61
C THR A 255 11.24 -21.63 -0.40
N THR A 256 10.22 -20.89 -0.84
CA THR A 256 9.27 -21.37 -1.88
C THR A 256 9.93 -21.46 -3.25
N THR A 257 10.77 -20.49 -3.63
CA THR A 257 11.48 -20.50 -4.92
C THR A 257 12.50 -21.65 -4.98
N TRP A 258 13.20 -21.98 -3.88
CA TRP A 258 14.13 -23.10 -3.82
C TRP A 258 13.45 -24.47 -3.81
N SER A 259 12.23 -24.58 -3.26
CA SER A 259 11.46 -25.83 -3.28
C SER A 259 10.92 -26.14 -4.69
N THR A 260 10.55 -25.11 -5.47
CA THR A 260 10.07 -25.27 -6.84
C THR A 260 11.20 -25.68 -7.79
N ILE A 261 12.40 -25.11 -7.64
CA ILE A 261 13.56 -25.45 -8.47
C ILE A 261 14.09 -26.89 -8.18
N LYS A 262 13.92 -27.43 -6.97
CA LYS A 262 14.34 -28.78 -6.63
C LYS A 262 13.43 -29.88 -7.18
N ASN A 263 12.22 -29.58 -7.58
CA ASN A 263 11.25 -30.56 -8.11
C ASN A 263 11.25 -30.66 -9.63
N GLU A 264 12.11 -29.90 -10.34
CA GLU A 264 12.26 -29.94 -11.81
C GLU A 264 13.55 -30.64 -12.28
N HIS A 265 14.21 -31.46 -11.41
CA HIS A 265 15.35 -32.28 -11.79
C HIS A 265 15.20 -33.75 -11.36
#